data_b6c05fbd4229dcccced0cd2dc34e61ae
#
_entry.id   b6c05fbd4229dcccced0cd2dc34e61ae
#
_cell.length_a   1.000
_cell.length_b   1.000
_cell.length_c   1.000
_cell.angle_alpha   90.00
_cell.angle_beta   90.00
_cell.angle_gamma   90.00
#
_symmetry.space_group_name_H-M   'P 1'
#
loop_
_entity.id
_entity.type
_entity.pdbx_description
1 polymer ?
#
loop_
_entity_poly.entity_id
_entity_poly.type
_entity_poly.pdbx_seq_one_letter_code
_entity_poly.pdbx_strand_id
1 'polypeptide(L)'
;MNNKTNINWYKPNYGNLLYESINKEVVMKKIEDRYTNNIFENIKHIDEYENEYWYARGLSKVLEYKDWRNFLKVLNKAKEACKNSGFNIDEQLVKVNKLSKRNNNATANIQDYKLSRYICYLIVQNADPSKEVVALGQTYFAAQTRKQEITEQ
;
A
#
# COMPACT_ATOMS: atom_id res chain seq x y z
N MET A 1 23.98 22.08 39.14
CA MET A 1 23.08 22.77 38.20
C MET A 1 23.01 22.00 36.90
N ASN A 2 22.18 21.04 36.83
CA ASN A 2 22.00 20.31 35.62
C ASN A 2 20.64 20.66 35.02
N ASN A 3 20.64 21.75 34.26
CA ASN A 3 19.58 21.93 33.30
C ASN A 3 19.78 20.92 32.17
N LYS A 4 19.39 19.69 32.45
CA LYS A 4 19.06 18.78 31.38
C LYS A 4 17.71 19.22 30.84
N THR A 5 17.73 20.15 29.94
CA THR A 5 16.66 20.30 28.97
C THR A 5 16.65 19.00 28.16
N ASN A 6 16.07 18.00 28.76
CA ASN A 6 15.71 16.80 28.04
C ASN A 6 14.55 17.20 27.12
N ILE A 7 14.90 17.89 26.04
CA ILE A 7 13.94 18.14 24.99
C ILE A 7 13.68 16.79 24.34
N ASN A 8 12.77 16.05 24.93
CA ASN A 8 12.31 14.82 24.35
C ASN A 8 11.30 15.19 23.26
N TRP A 9 11.85 15.60 22.14
CA TRP A 9 11.05 15.97 20.95
C TRP A 9 10.24 14.81 20.38
N TYR A 10 10.34 13.61 20.96
CA TYR A 10 9.44 12.49 20.69
C TYR A 10 8.18 12.48 21.56
N LYS A 11 8.12 13.30 22.61
CA LYS A 11 6.94 13.32 23.44
C LYS A 11 5.97 14.37 22.92
N PRO A 12 4.78 13.99 22.50
CA PRO A 12 3.73 14.96 22.19
C PRO A 12 3.46 15.82 23.43
N ASN A 13 2.95 17.01 23.21
CA ASN A 13 2.54 17.88 24.30
C ASN A 13 1.41 17.22 25.11
N TYR A 14 1.74 16.72 26.28
CA TYR A 14 0.78 15.96 27.12
C TYR A 14 -0.41 16.76 27.60
N GLY A 15 -0.39 18.11 27.51
CA GLY A 15 -1.53 18.96 27.85
C GLY A 15 -2.77 18.75 26.99
N ASN A 16 -2.59 18.19 25.79
CA ASN A 16 -3.68 17.93 24.82
C ASN A 16 -3.84 16.44 24.49
N LEU A 17 -3.35 15.54 25.36
CA LEU A 17 -3.26 14.12 25.05
C LEU A 17 -4.61 13.47 24.70
N LEU A 18 -5.67 13.82 25.42
CA LEU A 18 -7.04 13.34 25.15
C LEU A 18 -7.56 13.85 23.81
N TYR A 19 -7.36 15.13 23.53
CA TYR A 19 -7.78 15.74 22.28
C TYR A 19 -7.01 15.17 21.09
N GLU A 20 -5.70 15.00 21.23
CA GLU A 20 -4.85 14.38 20.22
C GLU A 20 -5.19 12.92 19.98
N SER A 21 -5.49 12.14 21.04
CA SER A 21 -5.92 10.74 20.91
C SER A 21 -7.25 10.63 20.16
N ILE A 22 -8.25 11.44 20.49
CA ILE A 22 -9.53 11.45 19.82
C ILE A 22 -9.37 11.84 18.35
N ASN A 23 -8.58 12.88 18.07
CA ASN A 23 -8.30 13.32 16.70
C ASN A 23 -7.55 12.27 15.90
N LYS A 24 -6.57 11.60 16.50
CA LYS A 24 -5.85 10.50 15.84
C LYS A 24 -6.78 9.34 15.50
N GLU A 25 -7.67 8.95 16.40
CA GLU A 25 -8.66 7.89 16.12
C GLU A 25 -9.61 8.28 14.99
N VAL A 26 -10.11 9.50 14.98
CA VAL A 26 -11.00 9.99 13.92
C VAL A 26 -10.28 10.05 12.57
N VAL A 27 -9.06 10.57 12.54
CA VAL A 27 -8.24 10.63 11.33
C VAL A 27 -7.90 9.23 10.84
N MET A 28 -7.50 8.34 11.74
CA MET A 28 -7.17 6.95 11.38
C MET A 28 -8.37 6.19 10.87
N LYS A 29 -9.55 6.39 11.46
CA LYS A 29 -10.79 5.79 10.96
C LYS A 29 -11.14 6.28 9.56
N LYS A 30 -10.97 7.56 9.28
CA LYS A 30 -11.17 8.11 7.93
C LYS A 30 -10.18 7.53 6.92
N ILE A 31 -8.92 7.35 7.31
CA ILE A 31 -7.89 6.73 6.47
C ILE A 31 -8.26 5.27 6.21
N GLU A 32 -8.64 4.54 7.25
CA GLU A 32 -9.04 3.14 7.18
C GLU A 32 -10.25 2.96 6.26
N ASP A 33 -11.32 3.71 6.48
CA ASP A 33 -12.53 3.67 5.67
C ASP A 33 -12.25 4.01 4.19
N ARG A 34 -11.46 5.04 3.96
CA ARG A 34 -11.13 5.51 2.60
C ARG A 34 -10.19 4.56 1.87
N TYR A 35 -9.19 4.02 2.55
CA TYR A 35 -8.18 3.18 1.93
C TYR A 35 -8.61 1.72 1.86
N THR A 36 -9.06 1.14 2.97
CA THR A 36 -9.34 -0.29 3.06
C THR A 36 -10.63 -0.68 2.37
N ASN A 37 -11.72 0.01 2.68
CA ASN A 37 -13.05 -0.41 2.23
C ASN A 37 -13.41 0.10 0.83
N ASN A 38 -12.88 1.24 0.41
CA ASN A 38 -13.29 1.86 -0.85
C ASN A 38 -12.28 1.74 -1.98
N ILE A 39 -11.03 1.37 -1.71
CA ILE A 39 -9.98 1.42 -2.71
C ILE A 39 -9.29 0.07 -2.89
N PHE A 40 -8.62 -0.42 -1.88
CA PHE A 40 -7.75 -1.58 -1.99
C PHE A 40 -8.51 -2.91 -1.98
N GLU A 41 -9.39 -3.10 -1.01
CA GLU A 41 -10.15 -4.35 -0.88
C GLU A 41 -11.18 -4.52 -2.02
N ASN A 42 -11.69 -3.43 -2.58
CA ASN A 42 -12.66 -3.48 -3.68
C ASN A 42 -12.10 -4.00 -5.00
N ILE A 43 -10.79 -3.93 -5.20
CA ILE A 43 -10.13 -4.45 -6.40
C ILE A 43 -9.49 -5.82 -6.18
N LYS A 44 -9.70 -6.42 -5.02
CA LYS A 44 -9.24 -7.75 -4.68
C LYS A 44 -9.97 -8.81 -5.51
N HIS A 45 -9.23 -9.80 -5.96
CA HIS A 45 -9.75 -11.02 -6.59
C HIS A 45 -9.44 -12.21 -5.70
N ILE A 46 -10.25 -13.25 -5.82
CA ILE A 46 -10.05 -14.53 -5.16
C ILE A 46 -10.06 -15.62 -6.23
N ASP A 47 -9.05 -16.49 -6.21
CA ASP A 47 -8.94 -17.58 -7.13
C ASP A 47 -9.78 -18.81 -6.69
N GLU A 48 -9.76 -19.87 -7.49
CA GLU A 48 -10.47 -21.13 -7.21
C GLU A 48 -9.97 -21.86 -5.95
N TYR A 49 -8.78 -21.53 -5.45
CA TYR A 49 -8.18 -22.08 -4.23
C TYR A 49 -8.33 -21.16 -3.01
N GLU A 50 -9.18 -20.14 -3.11
CA GLU A 50 -9.41 -19.12 -2.08
C GLU A 50 -8.20 -18.21 -1.79
N ASN A 51 -7.21 -18.16 -2.69
CA ASN A 51 -6.10 -17.24 -2.59
C ASN A 51 -6.50 -15.84 -3.09
N GLU A 52 -6.20 -14.83 -2.31
CA GLU A 52 -6.42 -13.44 -2.71
C GLU A 52 -5.27 -12.91 -3.58
N TYR A 53 -5.62 -12.11 -4.56
CA TYR A 53 -4.66 -11.44 -5.42
C TYR A 53 -5.20 -10.15 -6.01
N TRP A 54 -4.28 -9.33 -6.47
CA TRP A 54 -4.57 -8.05 -7.15
C TRP A 54 -3.93 -8.05 -8.53
N TYR A 55 -4.56 -7.38 -9.46
CA TYR A 55 -3.93 -7.09 -10.74
C TYR A 55 -3.12 -5.80 -10.65
N ALA A 56 -1.90 -5.80 -11.17
CA ALA A 56 -1.01 -4.65 -11.14
C ALA A 56 -1.61 -3.43 -11.86
N ARG A 57 -2.30 -3.64 -12.98
CA ARG A 57 -2.98 -2.55 -13.68
C ARG A 57 -4.16 -1.97 -12.90
N GLY A 58 -4.89 -2.79 -12.17
CA GLY A 58 -5.92 -2.34 -11.25
C GLY A 58 -5.34 -1.47 -10.13
N LEU A 59 -4.26 -1.96 -9.50
CA LEU A 59 -3.57 -1.23 -8.45
C LEU A 59 -2.96 0.10 -8.95
N SER A 60 -2.39 0.12 -10.14
CA SER A 60 -1.84 1.34 -10.74
C SER A 60 -2.88 2.45 -10.88
N LYS A 61 -4.11 2.09 -11.26
CA LYS A 61 -5.22 3.04 -11.37
C LYS A 61 -5.65 3.57 -10.01
N VAL A 62 -5.76 2.69 -9.02
CA VAL A 62 -6.10 3.06 -7.64
C VAL A 62 -5.07 4.01 -7.04
N LEU A 63 -3.79 3.77 -7.33
CA LEU A 63 -2.69 4.64 -6.89
C LEU A 63 -2.49 5.87 -7.79
N GLU A 64 -3.42 6.11 -8.72
CA GLU A 64 -3.44 7.28 -9.59
C GLU A 64 -2.21 7.42 -10.50
N TYR A 65 -1.64 6.30 -10.93
CA TYR A 65 -0.59 6.28 -11.96
C TYR A 65 -1.23 6.33 -13.35
N LYS A 66 -1.04 7.43 -14.05
CA LYS A 66 -1.54 7.61 -15.43
C LYS A 66 -0.68 6.89 -16.46
N ASP A 67 0.63 6.83 -16.22
CA ASP A 67 1.59 6.17 -17.11
C ASP A 67 2.02 4.83 -16.50
N TRP A 68 1.76 3.75 -17.24
CA TRP A 68 2.14 2.40 -16.85
C TRP A 68 3.64 2.25 -16.62
N ARG A 69 4.47 2.93 -17.40
CA ARG A 69 5.93 2.89 -17.25
C ARG A 69 6.38 3.46 -15.91
N ASN A 70 5.72 4.50 -15.43
CA ASN A 70 6.01 5.06 -14.11
C ASN A 70 5.61 4.11 -12.98
N PHE A 71 4.48 3.42 -13.13
CA PHE A 71 4.08 2.39 -12.19
C PHE A 71 5.04 1.20 -12.19
N LEU A 72 5.52 0.76 -13.36
CA LEU A 72 6.51 -0.32 -13.46
C LEU A 72 7.82 -0.02 -12.73
N LYS A 73 8.25 1.24 -12.68
CA LYS A 73 9.41 1.64 -11.88
C LYS A 73 9.19 1.35 -10.38
N VAL A 74 8.00 1.65 -9.88
CA VAL A 74 7.61 1.37 -8.49
C VAL A 74 7.51 -0.14 -8.25
N LEU A 75 6.88 -0.85 -9.17
CA LEU A 75 6.78 -2.31 -9.12
C LEU A 75 8.17 -2.96 -9.08
N ASN A 76 9.12 -2.50 -9.89
CA ASN A 76 10.48 -3.02 -9.90
C ASN A 76 11.22 -2.77 -8.58
N LYS A 77 11.03 -1.61 -7.95
CA LYS A 77 11.57 -1.35 -6.61
C LYS A 77 10.99 -2.29 -5.56
N ALA A 78 9.70 -2.55 -5.61
CA ALA A 78 9.04 -3.51 -4.72
C ALA A 78 9.56 -4.93 -4.95
N LYS A 79 9.77 -5.34 -6.19
CA LYS A 79 10.38 -6.63 -6.54
C LYS A 79 11.80 -6.77 -5.97
N GLU A 80 12.60 -5.73 -6.10
CA GLU A 80 13.95 -5.69 -5.55
C GLU A 80 13.95 -5.83 -4.02
N ALA A 81 13.10 -5.07 -3.33
CA ALA A 81 12.93 -5.16 -1.88
C ALA A 81 12.50 -6.56 -1.45
N CYS A 82 11.56 -7.17 -2.14
CA CYS A 82 11.09 -8.53 -1.90
C CYS A 82 12.23 -9.54 -2.05
N LYS A 83 12.94 -9.50 -3.16
CA LYS A 83 14.06 -10.40 -3.46
C LYS A 83 15.20 -10.25 -2.44
N ASN A 84 15.59 -9.02 -2.12
CA ASN A 84 16.67 -8.74 -1.18
C ASN A 84 16.32 -9.08 0.27
N SER A 85 15.03 -9.19 0.59
CA SER A 85 14.54 -9.65 1.89
C SER A 85 14.47 -11.18 2.02
N GLY A 86 14.85 -11.92 0.97
CA GLY A 86 14.87 -13.38 0.97
C GLY A 86 13.54 -14.06 0.62
N PHE A 87 12.54 -13.31 0.22
CA PHE A 87 11.27 -13.87 -0.27
C PHE A 87 11.38 -14.35 -1.72
N ASN A 88 10.68 -15.43 -2.04
CA ASN A 88 10.58 -15.90 -3.41
C ASN A 88 9.65 -14.99 -4.21
N ILE A 89 10.21 -14.25 -5.16
CA ILE A 89 9.43 -13.30 -5.96
C ILE A 89 8.36 -14.00 -6.82
N ASP A 90 8.60 -15.23 -7.28
CA ASP A 90 7.67 -15.96 -8.12
C ASP A 90 6.39 -16.36 -7.39
N GLU A 91 6.44 -16.47 -6.06
CA GLU A 91 5.26 -16.66 -5.21
C GLU A 91 4.47 -15.39 -4.97
N GLN A 92 5.11 -14.24 -5.09
CA GLN A 92 4.51 -12.94 -4.78
C GLN A 92 3.96 -12.21 -6.01
N LEU A 93 4.49 -12.54 -7.19
CA LEU A 93 4.16 -11.84 -8.43
C LEU A 93 4.21 -12.80 -9.61
N VAL A 94 3.10 -12.94 -10.31
CA VAL A 94 2.97 -13.80 -11.48
C VAL A 94 2.59 -12.97 -12.70
N LYS A 95 3.40 -13.08 -13.76
CA LYS A 95 3.12 -12.42 -15.03
C LYS A 95 1.94 -13.07 -15.73
N VAL A 96 0.99 -12.28 -16.18
CA VAL A 96 -0.18 -12.72 -16.94
C VAL A 96 -0.37 -11.87 -18.19
N ASN A 97 -0.94 -12.46 -19.22
CA ASN A 97 -1.34 -11.74 -20.43
C ASN A 97 -2.86 -11.62 -20.46
N LYS A 98 -3.35 -10.42 -20.65
CA LYS A 98 -4.78 -10.14 -20.82
C LYS A 98 -5.08 -9.71 -22.23
N LEU A 99 -6.21 -10.18 -22.76
CA LEU A 99 -6.76 -9.67 -24.00
C LEU A 99 -7.52 -8.36 -23.75
N SER A 100 -7.12 -7.31 -24.44
CA SER A 100 -7.84 -6.03 -24.43
C SER A 100 -8.38 -5.75 -25.83
N LYS A 101 -9.64 -5.34 -25.89
CA LYS A 101 -10.25 -4.87 -27.13
C LYS A 101 -9.86 -3.42 -27.39
N ARG A 102 -9.38 -3.16 -28.60
CA ARG A 102 -9.15 -1.80 -29.11
C ARG A 102 -10.42 -1.26 -29.80
N ASN A 103 -10.46 0.05 -30.01
CA ASN A 103 -11.60 0.76 -30.64
C ASN A 103 -11.97 0.27 -32.04
N ASN A 104 -11.12 -0.47 -32.72
CA ASN A 104 -11.31 -1.07 -34.04
C ASN A 104 -11.65 -2.56 -34.01
N ASN A 105 -12.14 -3.10 -32.88
CA ASN A 105 -12.39 -4.53 -32.65
C ASN A 105 -11.16 -5.45 -32.73
N ALA A 106 -9.96 -4.90 -32.88
CA ALA A 106 -8.73 -5.66 -32.77
C ALA A 106 -8.44 -6.01 -31.30
N THR A 107 -7.97 -7.23 -31.06
CA THR A 107 -7.52 -7.66 -29.74
C THR A 107 -6.02 -7.43 -29.62
N ALA A 108 -5.57 -6.87 -28.49
CA ALA A 108 -4.17 -6.75 -28.16
C ALA A 108 -3.88 -7.52 -26.85
N ASN A 109 -2.76 -8.24 -26.83
CA ASN A 109 -2.25 -8.80 -25.59
C ASN A 109 -1.64 -7.68 -24.72
N ILE A 110 -2.19 -7.50 -23.55
CA ILE A 110 -1.67 -6.55 -22.55
C ILE A 110 -1.03 -7.35 -21.43
N GLN A 111 0.21 -7.00 -21.13
CA GLN A 111 0.91 -7.56 -19.99
C GLN A 111 0.35 -7.01 -18.68
N ASP A 112 0.07 -7.91 -17.74
CA ASP A 112 -0.33 -7.60 -16.39
C ASP A 112 0.39 -8.53 -15.41
N TYR A 113 0.17 -8.34 -14.12
CA TYR A 113 0.72 -9.16 -13.07
C TYR A 113 -0.38 -9.46 -12.03
N LYS A 114 -0.42 -10.69 -11.55
CA LYS A 114 -1.12 -11.03 -10.31
C LYS A 114 -0.16 -10.80 -9.14
N LEU A 115 -0.61 -10.07 -8.16
CA LEU A 115 0.17 -9.61 -7.02
C LEU A 115 -0.39 -10.21 -5.73
N SER A 116 0.48 -10.67 -4.84
CA SER A 116 0.11 -11.00 -3.46
C SER A 116 -0.16 -9.72 -2.65
N ARG A 117 -0.81 -9.87 -1.51
CA ARG A 117 -1.00 -8.78 -0.54
C ARG A 117 0.34 -8.16 -0.13
N TYR A 118 1.32 -9.00 0.16
CA TYR A 118 2.65 -8.57 0.57
C TYR A 118 3.34 -7.66 -0.47
N ILE A 119 3.35 -8.07 -1.74
CA ILE A 119 3.98 -7.24 -2.79
C ILE A 119 3.19 -5.94 -3.04
N CYS A 120 1.85 -5.96 -2.87
CA CYS A 120 1.05 -4.73 -2.91
C CYS A 120 1.49 -3.73 -1.83
N TYR A 121 1.76 -4.18 -0.63
CA TYR A 121 2.25 -3.33 0.45
C TYR A 121 3.61 -2.71 0.12
N LEU A 122 4.53 -3.50 -0.42
CA LEU A 122 5.83 -2.99 -0.86
C LEU A 122 5.70 -1.98 -2.01
N ILE A 123 4.75 -2.18 -2.92
CA ILE A 123 4.45 -1.21 -3.99
C ILE A 123 4.01 0.12 -3.39
N VAL A 124 3.07 0.11 -2.46
CA VAL A 124 2.59 1.34 -1.81
C VAL A 124 3.72 2.05 -1.05
N GLN A 125 4.56 1.31 -0.35
CA GLN A 125 5.72 1.87 0.37
C GLN A 125 6.72 2.56 -0.56
N ASN A 126 6.87 2.07 -1.79
CA ASN A 126 7.79 2.62 -2.79
C ASN A 126 7.14 3.62 -3.76
N ALA A 127 5.83 3.83 -3.65
CA ALA A 127 5.08 4.74 -4.51
C ALA A 127 5.29 6.20 -4.12
N ASP A 128 4.89 7.10 -5.00
CA ASP A 128 5.06 8.54 -4.84
C ASP A 128 4.10 9.13 -3.80
N PRO A 129 4.59 9.55 -2.62
CA PRO A 129 3.75 10.06 -1.55
C PRO A 129 3.17 11.47 -1.83
N SER A 130 3.57 12.13 -2.91
CA SER A 130 2.92 13.37 -3.35
C SER A 130 1.48 13.12 -3.81
N LYS A 131 1.14 11.88 -4.16
CA LYS A 131 -0.22 11.43 -4.41
C LYS A 131 -0.92 11.15 -3.08
N GLU A 132 -2.05 11.81 -2.83
CA GLU A 132 -2.77 11.68 -1.56
C GLU A 132 -3.13 10.22 -1.24
N VAL A 133 -3.60 9.46 -2.21
CA VAL A 133 -3.96 8.05 -2.02
C VAL A 133 -2.76 7.20 -1.58
N VAL A 134 -1.57 7.48 -2.09
CA VAL A 134 -0.33 6.80 -1.70
C VAL A 134 0.05 7.17 -0.26
N ALA A 135 0.03 8.45 0.07
CA ALA A 135 0.32 8.93 1.42
C ALA A 135 -0.62 8.32 2.47
N LEU A 136 -1.91 8.24 2.16
CA LEU A 136 -2.92 7.58 3.01
C LEU A 136 -2.62 6.09 3.20
N GLY A 137 -2.23 5.40 2.14
CA GLY A 137 -1.87 3.98 2.20
C GLY A 137 -0.61 3.73 3.03
N GLN A 138 0.41 4.54 2.87
CA GLN A 138 1.64 4.46 3.66
C GLN A 138 1.35 4.67 5.15
N THR A 139 0.55 5.67 5.50
CA THR A 139 0.14 5.94 6.88
C THR A 139 -0.70 4.81 7.46
N TYR A 140 -1.64 4.29 6.68
CA TYR A 140 -2.48 3.16 7.08
C TYR A 140 -1.64 1.93 7.46
N PHE A 141 -0.68 1.54 6.62
CA PHE A 141 0.17 0.38 6.91
C PHE A 141 1.07 0.59 8.11
N ALA A 142 1.66 1.77 8.28
CA ALA A 142 2.45 2.10 9.46
C ALA A 142 1.64 1.98 10.76
N ALA A 143 0.40 2.46 10.76
CA ALA A 143 -0.49 2.39 11.91
C ALA A 143 -0.95 0.95 12.21
N GLN A 144 -1.25 0.15 11.20
CA GLN A 144 -1.63 -1.25 11.39
C GLN A 144 -0.47 -2.07 11.95
N THR A 145 0.74 -1.85 11.47
CA THR A 145 1.94 -2.48 12.01
C THR A 145 2.10 -2.17 13.49
N ARG A 146 1.94 -0.91 13.89
CA ARG A 146 2.04 -0.50 15.30
C ARG A 146 0.97 -1.13 16.17
N LYS A 147 -0.27 -1.21 15.70
CA LYS A 147 -1.35 -1.89 16.41
C LYS A 147 -1.01 -3.35 16.67
N GLN A 148 -0.47 -4.04 15.68
CA GLN A 148 -0.08 -5.44 15.80
C GLN A 148 1.03 -5.61 16.83
N GLU A 149 2.08 -4.81 16.77
CA GLU A 149 3.17 -4.82 17.76
C GLU A 149 2.67 -4.65 19.19
N ILE A 150 1.72 -3.76 19.43
CA ILE A 150 1.14 -3.54 20.77
C ILE A 150 0.30 -4.75 21.21
N THR A 151 -0.42 -5.38 20.31
CA THR A 151 -1.29 -6.53 20.63
C THR A 151 -0.47 -7.78 20.94
N GLU A 152 0.70 -7.94 20.34
CA GLU A 152 1.59 -9.09 20.54
C GLU A 152 2.47 -8.97 21.79
N GLN A 153 2.49 -7.83 22.45
CA GLN A 153 3.17 -7.60 23.73
C GLN A 153 2.30 -8.02 24.92
#